data_18d630854cc4414f871bfa98b2a638f6
#
_entry.id   18d630854cc4414f871bfa98b2a638f6
#
_cell.length_a   1.000
_cell.length_b   1.000
_cell.length_c   1.000
_cell.angle_alpha   90.00
_cell.angle_beta   90.00
_cell.angle_gamma   90.00
#
_symmetry.space_group_name_H-M   'P 1'
#
loop_
_entity.id
_entity.type
_entity.pdbx_description
1 polymer ?
#
loop_
_entity_poly.entity_id
_entity_poly.type
_entity_poly.pdbx_seq_one_letter_code
_entity_poly.pdbx_strand_id
1 'polypeptide(L)'
;TTLFRSNKVLMLYHNIYQSWSWSGGHADGEGDLLSVAMKEVKEESGLVSLKPLSDSPISIEILGVQPHYKKQKYVSAHLHLNYTFLLHNTKEEKLKICPEENSKVGWLSPDEAVCSSTEAWMKPIYKKLNQKMRKYLG
;
A
#
# COMPACT_ATOMS: atom_id res chain seq x y z
N THR A 1 -2.85 0.06 1.91
CA THR A 1 -3.72 1.07 1.28
C THR A 1 -3.73 0.91 -0.23
N THR A 2 -4.92 0.91 -0.81
CA THR A 2 -5.08 1.02 -2.27
C THR A 2 -5.38 2.48 -2.58
N LEU A 3 -4.42 3.17 -3.16
CA LEU A 3 -4.57 4.56 -3.59
C LEU A 3 -4.60 4.62 -5.11
N PHE A 4 -5.59 5.29 -5.65
CA PHE A 4 -5.71 5.45 -7.10
C PHE A 4 -5.85 6.92 -7.51
N ARG A 5 -5.48 7.18 -8.77
CA ARG A 5 -5.78 8.42 -9.49
C ARG A 5 -5.99 8.05 -10.96
N SER A 6 -7.12 8.46 -11.53
CA SER A 6 -7.55 8.03 -12.86
C SER A 6 -7.59 6.49 -12.94
N ASN A 7 -6.89 5.88 -13.87
CA ASN A 7 -6.86 4.42 -14.05
C ASN A 7 -5.58 3.79 -13.47
N LYS A 8 -4.90 4.47 -12.55
CA LYS A 8 -3.61 4.00 -12.02
C LYS A 8 -3.66 3.87 -10.51
N VAL A 9 -2.86 2.97 -9.99
CA VAL A 9 -2.70 2.74 -8.55
C VAL A 9 -1.28 3.10 -8.12
N LEU A 10 -1.17 3.59 -6.89
CA LEU A 10 0.13 3.95 -6.31
C LEU A 10 0.84 2.68 -5.85
N MET A 11 2.08 2.54 -6.29
CA MET A 11 2.97 1.47 -5.83
C MET A 11 4.31 2.04 -5.43
N LEU A 12 4.94 1.39 -4.46
CA LEU A 12 6.24 1.74 -3.92
C LEU A 12 7.20 0.58 -4.12
N TYR A 13 8.46 0.88 -4.43
CA TYR A 13 9.50 -0.16 -4.43
C TYR A 13 10.10 -0.24 -3.03
N HIS A 14 9.71 -1.27 -2.29
CA HIS A 14 10.04 -1.43 -0.88
C HIS A 14 11.48 -1.91 -0.69
N ASN A 15 12.25 -1.24 0.18
CA ASN A 15 13.66 -1.54 0.37
C ASN A 15 13.91 -2.93 0.96
N ILE A 16 13.08 -3.36 1.92
CA ILE A 16 13.26 -4.66 2.58
C ILE A 16 12.86 -5.80 1.65
N TYR A 17 11.66 -5.72 1.04
CA TYR A 17 11.14 -6.81 0.21
C TYR A 17 11.65 -6.78 -1.22
N GLN A 18 12.30 -5.70 -1.64
CA GLN A 18 12.82 -5.48 -3.00
C GLN A 18 11.77 -5.80 -4.06
N SER A 19 10.57 -5.27 -3.84
CA SER A 19 9.41 -5.50 -4.68
C SER A 19 8.51 -4.27 -4.71
N TRP A 20 7.77 -4.11 -5.81
CA TRP A 20 6.70 -3.14 -5.87
C TRP A 20 5.54 -3.61 -5.00
N SER A 21 5.09 -2.75 -4.11
CA SER A 21 4.01 -3.04 -3.18
C SER A 21 3.16 -1.81 -2.89
N TRP A 22 2.02 -2.03 -2.28
CA TRP A 22 1.15 -0.95 -1.82
C TRP A 22 1.80 -0.14 -0.70
N SER A 23 1.25 1.06 -0.43
CA SER A 23 1.60 1.85 0.75
C SER A 23 0.92 1.28 1.99
N GLY A 24 1.60 1.31 3.11
CA GLY A 24 1.04 0.87 4.38
C GLY A 24 2.06 0.92 5.51
N GLY A 25 1.58 0.73 6.71
CA GLY A 25 2.40 0.73 7.90
C GLY A 25 1.68 0.12 9.09
N HIS A 26 2.36 0.09 10.22
CA HIS A 26 1.85 -0.48 11.46
C HIS A 26 0.99 0.54 12.21
N ALA A 27 -0.09 0.04 12.81
CA ALA A 27 -0.97 0.90 13.64
C ALA A 27 -0.31 1.33 14.96
N ASP A 28 0.56 0.49 15.51
CA ASP A 28 1.32 0.76 16.74
C ASP A 28 0.45 1.26 17.90
N GLY A 29 -0.71 0.63 18.08
CA GLY A 29 -1.65 0.98 19.14
C GLY A 29 -2.69 2.03 18.78
N GLU A 30 -2.61 2.65 17.58
CA GLU A 30 -3.62 3.58 17.11
C GLU A 30 -4.87 2.83 16.64
N GLY A 31 -6.02 3.16 17.21
CA GLY A 31 -7.29 2.49 16.88
C GLY A 31 -7.96 3.03 15.60
N ASP A 32 -7.65 4.24 15.19
CA ASP A 32 -8.18 4.83 13.95
C ASP A 32 -7.31 4.39 12.76
N LEU A 33 -7.61 3.21 12.22
CA LEU A 33 -6.82 2.59 11.16
C LEU A 33 -6.89 3.36 9.84
N LEU A 34 -7.99 4.05 9.56
CA LEU A 34 -8.09 4.90 8.36
C LEU A 34 -7.10 6.07 8.44
N SER A 35 -6.99 6.71 9.60
CA SER A 35 -6.00 7.77 9.82
C SER A 35 -4.57 7.26 9.67
N VAL A 36 -4.30 6.05 10.16
CA VAL A 36 -2.98 5.38 9.96
C VAL A 36 -2.70 5.20 8.48
N ALA A 37 -3.66 4.67 7.71
CA ALA A 37 -3.50 4.46 6.27
C ALA A 37 -3.21 5.76 5.53
N MET A 38 -3.94 6.83 5.84
CA MET A 38 -3.73 8.14 5.22
C MET A 38 -2.37 8.75 5.58
N LYS A 39 -1.97 8.62 6.83
CA LYS A 39 -0.66 9.09 7.29
C LYS A 39 0.47 8.38 6.55
N GLU A 40 0.41 7.07 6.44
CA GLU A 40 1.44 6.27 5.75
C GLU A 40 1.57 6.65 4.27
N VAL A 41 0.46 6.85 3.58
CA VAL A 41 0.49 7.30 2.18
C VAL A 41 1.20 8.66 2.06
N LYS A 42 0.88 9.60 2.94
CA LYS A 42 1.51 10.92 2.96
C LYS A 42 3.02 10.83 3.18
N GLU A 43 3.43 10.04 4.16
CA GLU A 43 4.84 9.86 4.51
C GLU A 43 5.62 9.17 3.39
N GLU A 44 5.06 8.12 2.79
CA GLU A 44 5.76 7.28 1.83
C GLU A 44 5.75 7.83 0.39
N SER A 45 4.79 8.68 0.05
CA SER A 45 4.64 9.18 -1.33
C SER A 45 4.69 10.68 -1.48
N GLY A 46 4.55 11.42 -0.39
CA GLY A 46 4.47 12.88 -0.40
C GLY A 46 3.12 13.44 -0.85
N LEU A 47 2.14 12.58 -1.14
CA LEU A 47 0.80 13.03 -1.53
C LEU A 47 0.01 13.48 -0.31
N VAL A 48 -0.72 14.58 -0.42
CA VAL A 48 -1.51 15.16 0.69
C VAL A 48 -3.00 15.25 0.39
N SER A 49 -3.38 15.33 -0.89
CA SER A 49 -4.79 15.46 -1.30
C SER A 49 -5.43 14.09 -1.43
N LEU A 50 -5.84 13.53 -0.31
CA LEU A 50 -6.36 12.18 -0.20
C LEU A 50 -7.81 12.21 0.27
N LYS A 51 -8.67 11.41 -0.37
CA LYS A 51 -10.07 11.23 0.02
C LYS A 51 -10.38 9.75 0.14
N PRO A 52 -10.79 9.26 1.33
CA PRO A 52 -11.29 7.89 1.44
C PRO A 52 -12.63 7.74 0.72
N LEU A 53 -12.82 6.63 0.01
CA LEU A 53 -14.10 6.33 -0.64
C LEU A 53 -15.08 5.64 0.30
N SER A 54 -14.58 5.14 1.45
CA SER A 54 -15.38 4.54 2.51
C SER A 54 -14.62 4.66 3.82
N ASP A 55 -15.35 4.77 4.92
CA ASP A 55 -14.76 4.72 6.26
C ASP A 55 -14.39 3.30 6.67
N SER A 56 -14.94 2.30 5.97
CA SER A 56 -14.65 0.90 6.19
C SER A 56 -13.56 0.40 5.25
N PRO A 57 -12.75 -0.58 5.66
CA PRO A 57 -11.78 -1.19 4.75
C PRO A 57 -12.50 -1.94 3.63
N ILE A 58 -11.90 -1.94 2.45
CA ILE A 58 -12.43 -2.70 1.31
C ILE A 58 -12.01 -4.17 1.38
N SER A 59 -11.01 -4.49 2.17
CA SER A 59 -10.49 -5.85 2.31
C SER A 59 -9.74 -6.02 3.62
N ILE A 60 -9.76 -7.24 4.13
CA ILE A 60 -9.02 -7.66 5.33
C ILE A 60 -8.23 -8.91 4.95
N GLU A 61 -6.93 -8.89 5.23
CA GLU A 61 -6.04 -10.02 4.95
C GLU A 61 -5.30 -10.43 6.22
N ILE A 62 -4.94 -11.71 6.29
CA ILE A 62 -3.93 -12.21 7.24
C ILE A 62 -2.70 -12.51 6.41
N LEU A 63 -1.63 -11.74 6.59
CA LEU A 63 -0.42 -11.82 5.77
C LEU A 63 0.73 -12.42 6.56
N GLY A 64 1.42 -13.41 5.95
CA GLY A 64 2.68 -13.91 6.48
C GLY A 64 3.82 -12.95 6.13
N VAL A 65 4.61 -12.61 7.12
CA VAL A 65 5.83 -11.81 6.93
C VAL A 65 7.04 -12.72 7.09
N GLN A 66 7.87 -12.79 6.06
CA GLN A 66 9.08 -13.59 6.09
C GLN A 66 10.11 -12.98 7.05
N PRO A 67 10.97 -13.81 7.67
CA PRO A 67 12.02 -13.28 8.53
C PRO A 67 12.96 -12.37 7.73
N HIS A 68 13.38 -11.28 8.33
CA HIS A 68 14.25 -10.31 7.68
C HIS A 68 15.03 -9.49 8.70
N TYR A 69 15.98 -8.69 8.22
CA TYR A 69 16.69 -7.72 9.05
C TYR A 69 16.20 -6.32 8.75
N LYS A 70 15.90 -5.57 9.81
CA LYS A 70 15.52 -4.16 9.73
C LYS A 70 16.39 -3.37 10.68
N LYS A 71 17.12 -2.37 10.19
CA LYS A 71 18.04 -1.54 10.98
C LYS A 71 19.00 -2.40 11.79
N GLN A 72 19.58 -3.44 11.17
CA GLN A 72 20.52 -4.39 11.77
C GLN A 72 19.92 -5.28 12.87
N LYS A 73 18.60 -5.29 13.03
CA LYS A 73 17.90 -6.17 13.97
C LYS A 73 17.18 -7.28 13.22
N TYR A 74 17.30 -8.50 13.72
CA TYR A 74 16.56 -9.64 13.19
C TYR A 74 15.08 -9.54 13.54
N VAL A 75 14.24 -9.68 12.54
CA VAL A 75 12.78 -9.76 12.70
C VAL A 75 12.35 -11.15 12.28
N SER A 76 11.79 -11.93 13.23
CA SER A 76 11.31 -13.27 12.95
C SER A 76 10.06 -13.27 12.08
N ALA A 77 9.78 -14.40 11.43
CA ALA A 77 8.54 -14.60 10.69
C ALA A 77 7.33 -14.37 11.61
N HIS A 78 6.32 -13.67 11.12
CA HIS A 78 5.12 -13.36 11.90
C HIS A 78 3.93 -13.09 10.97
N LEU A 79 2.76 -12.90 11.55
CA LEU A 79 1.53 -12.59 10.82
C LEU A 79 1.14 -11.12 11.03
N HIS A 80 0.67 -10.48 9.96
CA HIS A 80 0.02 -9.18 10.02
C HIS A 80 -1.48 -9.36 9.78
N LEU A 81 -2.30 -8.77 10.65
CA LEU A 81 -3.70 -8.48 10.35
C LEU A 81 -3.74 -7.18 9.58
N ASN A 82 -4.12 -7.24 8.31
CA ASN A 82 -4.06 -6.11 7.41
C ASN A 82 -5.46 -5.62 7.04
N TYR A 83 -5.70 -4.32 7.22
CA TYR A 83 -6.92 -3.63 6.79
C TYR A 83 -6.55 -2.73 5.61
N THR A 84 -7.17 -2.98 4.46
CA THR A 84 -6.89 -2.19 3.26
C THR A 84 -8.02 -1.20 3.02
N PHE A 85 -7.68 0.09 3.02
CA PHE A 85 -8.61 1.18 2.70
C PHE A 85 -8.40 1.65 1.26
N LEU A 86 -9.48 2.07 0.62
CA LEU A 86 -9.45 2.63 -0.73
C LEU A 86 -9.46 4.15 -0.65
N LEU A 87 -8.40 4.77 -1.15
CA LEU A 87 -8.22 6.21 -1.16
C LEU A 87 -8.14 6.74 -2.59
N HIS A 88 -8.61 7.96 -2.80
CA HIS A 88 -8.49 8.68 -4.06
C HIS A 88 -7.55 9.87 -3.88
N ASN A 89 -6.56 9.99 -4.75
CA ASN A 89 -5.74 11.20 -4.85
C ASN A 89 -6.50 12.21 -5.71
N THR A 90 -7.02 13.26 -5.06
CA THR A 90 -7.97 14.21 -5.68
C THR A 90 -7.32 15.29 -6.53
N LYS A 91 -6.00 15.45 -6.42
CA LYS A 91 -5.24 16.46 -7.17
C LYS A 91 -3.99 15.86 -7.76
N GLU A 92 -3.53 16.41 -8.88
CA GLU A 92 -2.23 16.07 -9.42
C GLU A 92 -1.14 16.67 -8.53
N GLU A 93 -0.33 15.82 -7.96
CA GLU A 93 0.73 16.19 -7.04
C GLU A 93 2.00 15.42 -7.39
N LYS A 94 3.16 16.03 -7.08
CA LYS A 94 4.45 15.38 -7.32
C LYS A 94 4.71 14.28 -6.28
N LEU A 95 5.08 13.10 -6.75
CA LEU A 95 5.50 11.99 -5.89
C LEU A 95 6.89 12.25 -5.32
N LYS A 96 7.09 11.83 -4.06
CA LYS A 96 8.38 11.88 -3.38
C LYS A 96 8.67 10.53 -2.74
N ILE A 97 9.90 10.07 -2.84
CA ILE A 97 10.33 8.87 -2.14
C ILE A 97 10.53 9.17 -0.65
N CYS A 98 10.38 8.13 0.17
CA CYS A 98 10.83 8.12 1.56
C CYS A 98 12.05 7.18 1.62
N PRO A 99 13.29 7.68 1.57
CA PRO A 99 14.47 6.84 1.35
C PRO A 99 14.68 5.77 2.41
N GLU A 100 14.15 5.95 3.61
CA GLU A 100 14.21 4.97 4.69
C GLU A 100 13.34 3.74 4.43
N GLU A 101 12.29 3.88 3.63
CA GLU A 101 11.29 2.84 3.38
C GLU A 101 11.30 2.33 1.95
N ASN A 102 11.46 3.24 0.97
CA ASN A 102 11.38 2.91 -0.44
C ASN A 102 12.43 3.66 -1.26
N SER A 103 12.75 3.12 -2.42
CA SER A 103 13.68 3.73 -3.37
C SER A 103 13.00 4.23 -4.65
N LYS A 104 11.77 3.82 -4.89
CA LYS A 104 10.97 4.25 -6.03
C LYS A 104 9.52 4.38 -5.61
N VAL A 105 8.80 5.28 -6.25
CA VAL A 105 7.36 5.44 -6.09
C VAL A 105 6.78 5.79 -7.45
N GLY A 106 5.64 5.25 -7.79
CA GLY A 106 5.03 5.51 -9.09
C GLY A 106 3.58 5.10 -9.20
N TRP A 107 2.97 5.60 -10.25
CA TRP A 107 1.63 5.23 -10.66
C TRP A 107 1.71 4.12 -11.70
N LEU A 108 1.20 2.95 -11.38
CA LEU A 108 1.16 1.80 -12.27
C LEU A 108 -0.27 1.53 -12.69
N SER A 109 -0.47 0.94 -13.88
CA SER A 109 -1.78 0.39 -14.20
C SER A 109 -2.10 -0.76 -13.23
N PRO A 110 -3.38 -1.08 -12.99
CA PRO A 110 -3.72 -2.19 -12.11
C PRO A 110 -3.04 -3.51 -12.49
N ASP A 111 -2.94 -3.80 -13.78
CA ASP A 111 -2.29 -5.03 -14.25
C ASP A 111 -0.78 -5.00 -14.06
N GLU A 112 -0.13 -3.87 -14.32
CA GLU A 112 1.30 -3.67 -14.03
C GLU A 112 1.60 -3.83 -12.55
N ALA A 113 0.71 -3.33 -11.66
CA ALA A 113 0.88 -3.46 -10.22
C ALA A 113 0.93 -4.93 -9.80
N VAL A 114 0.10 -5.78 -10.39
CA VAL A 114 0.13 -7.22 -10.13
C VAL A 114 1.41 -7.85 -10.67
N CYS A 115 1.77 -7.55 -11.91
CA CYS A 115 2.93 -8.17 -12.58
C CYS A 115 4.27 -7.73 -11.98
N SER A 116 4.35 -6.50 -11.47
CA SER A 116 5.60 -5.92 -10.98
C SER A 116 5.97 -6.38 -9.57
N SER A 117 5.05 -6.99 -8.83
CA SER A 117 5.37 -7.58 -7.55
C SER A 117 6.16 -8.87 -7.74
N THR A 118 7.28 -9.00 -7.02
CA THR A 118 8.07 -10.24 -6.98
C THR A 118 7.59 -11.20 -5.89
N GLU A 119 6.67 -10.72 -5.04
CA GLU A 119 6.08 -11.53 -3.97
C GLU A 119 4.86 -12.28 -4.53
N ALA A 120 5.06 -13.53 -4.93
CA ALA A 120 4.05 -14.34 -5.61
C ALA A 120 2.73 -14.44 -4.83
N TRP A 121 2.82 -14.53 -3.49
CA TRP A 121 1.65 -14.61 -2.62
C TRP A 121 0.84 -13.31 -2.56
N MET A 122 1.44 -12.18 -2.92
CA MET A 122 0.74 -10.88 -2.94
C MET A 122 -0.03 -10.66 -4.25
N LYS A 123 0.34 -11.32 -5.33
CA LYS A 123 -0.32 -11.13 -6.64
C LYS A 123 -1.83 -11.39 -6.61
N PRO A 124 -2.32 -12.50 -6.00
CA PRO A 124 -3.77 -12.70 -5.88
C PRO A 124 -4.46 -11.60 -5.07
N ILE A 125 -3.77 -11.06 -4.06
CA ILE A 125 -4.31 -10.01 -3.19
C ILE A 125 -4.45 -8.71 -4.00
N TYR A 126 -3.41 -8.29 -4.73
CA TYR A 126 -3.48 -7.11 -5.59
C TYR A 126 -4.57 -7.25 -6.67
N LYS A 127 -4.71 -8.44 -7.24
CA LYS A 127 -5.76 -8.74 -8.21
C LYS A 127 -7.16 -8.55 -7.61
N LYS A 128 -7.38 -9.06 -6.41
CA LYS A 128 -8.62 -8.88 -5.67
C LYS A 128 -8.89 -7.41 -5.37
N LEU A 129 -7.89 -6.65 -4.92
CA LEU A 129 -8.04 -5.24 -4.63
C LEU A 129 -8.38 -4.43 -5.87
N ASN A 130 -7.75 -4.74 -7.00
CA ASN A 130 -8.07 -4.11 -8.28
C ASN A 130 -9.53 -4.34 -8.68
N GLN A 131 -10.03 -5.56 -8.48
CA GLN A 131 -11.43 -5.89 -8.77
C GLN A 131 -12.39 -5.12 -7.85
N LYS A 132 -12.08 -5.01 -6.57
CA LYS A 132 -12.87 -4.25 -5.61
C LYS A 132 -12.86 -2.76 -5.93
N MET A 133 -11.71 -2.22 -6.27
CA MET A 133 -11.57 -0.82 -6.69
C MET A 133 -12.47 -0.52 -7.90
N ARG A 134 -12.46 -1.37 -8.91
CA ARG A 134 -13.30 -1.19 -10.12
C ARG A 134 -14.79 -1.14 -9.79
N LYS A 135 -15.24 -1.91 -8.80
CA LYS A 135 -16.64 -1.85 -8.35
C LYS A 135 -17.00 -0.49 -7.74
N TYR A 136 -16.08 0.13 -7.02
CA TYR A 136 -16.30 1.47 -6.45
C TYR A 136 -16.28 2.56 -7.50
N LEU A 137 -15.55 2.38 -8.57
CA LEU A 137 -15.43 3.37 -9.65
C LEU A 137 -16.55 3.25 -10.69
N GLY A 138 -17.36 2.22 -10.57
CA GLY A 138 -18.46 1.97 -11.51
C GLY A 138 -18.01 1.29 -12.75
#